data_8b2dd3140060064c491c7a9a8852957d
#
_entry.id   8b2dd3140060064c491c7a9a8852957d
#
_cell.length_a   1.000
_cell.length_b   1.000
_cell.length_c   1.000
_cell.angle_alpha   90.00
_cell.angle_beta   90.00
_cell.angle_gamma   90.00
#
_symmetry.space_group_name_H-M   'P 1'
#
loop_
_entity.id
_entity.type
_entity.pdbx_description
1 polymer ?
#
loop_
_entity_poly.entity_id
_entity_poly.type
_entity_poly.pdbx_seq_one_letter_code
_entity_poly.pdbx_strand_id
1 'polypeptide(L)'
;MKHFQGANKMANTNSIYSLSISARAIFDMHSLNNEGGEGNQIQTRMVNIIGADNQMHNVNAISGDMFKHIQAEHLHRLAVEAGLPLSEGARQFNANRVNYDIQAKNELLKALDDANGDAAELDVILQRCAVTDMEGILVTAGNRSLPRKSVVEFGWVVGVPGSVETDSYFHVKYASDRSEKARTQAESEESRGANVGQAIFHRPASSGIYAIVLNVEAARIGFNDLAQRYAIDEAARAARLKVLLESVLHTFIEPAGAMRSTQNPHVVDVRGVITVSRAVAPAPCISPLKPEFVGEIQQIASALNSLRPNAIEVIPFDSAGELAEKMAALISSATPLTLAFHA
;
A
#
# COMPACT_ATOMS: atom_id res chain seq x y z
N MET A 1 24.69 -1.71 -46.47
CA MET A 1 24.96 -1.80 -45.02
C MET A 1 24.82 -0.41 -44.40
N LYS A 2 23.66 -0.11 -43.80
CA LYS A 2 23.45 1.15 -43.07
C LYS A 2 23.74 0.84 -41.62
N HIS A 3 24.77 1.50 -41.08
CA HIS A 3 25.13 1.42 -39.67
C HIS A 3 23.96 1.95 -38.78
N PHE A 4 23.40 1.07 -37.95
CA PHE A 4 22.59 1.46 -36.82
C PHE A 4 23.52 2.11 -35.78
N GLN A 5 23.64 3.43 -35.80
CA GLN A 5 24.10 4.18 -34.66
C GLN A 5 22.92 4.33 -33.70
N GLY A 6 22.71 3.35 -32.83
CA GLY A 6 21.88 3.50 -31.67
C GLY A 6 22.53 4.54 -30.78
N ALA A 7 21.92 5.71 -30.67
CA ALA A 7 22.29 6.72 -29.67
C ALA A 7 22.13 6.08 -28.28
N ASN A 8 23.27 5.71 -27.70
CA ASN A 8 23.39 5.30 -26.31
C ASN A 8 23.15 6.57 -25.45
N LYS A 9 21.88 6.98 -25.27
CA LYS A 9 21.53 7.95 -24.23
C LYS A 9 22.00 7.29 -22.94
N MET A 10 23.05 7.84 -22.31
CA MET A 10 23.47 7.43 -20.97
C MET A 10 22.20 7.33 -20.12
N ALA A 11 21.93 6.12 -19.61
CA ALA A 11 20.76 5.90 -18.76
C ALA A 11 20.84 6.91 -17.62
N ASN A 12 19.82 7.75 -17.49
CA ASN A 12 19.74 8.67 -16.38
C ASN A 12 19.68 7.80 -15.11
N THR A 13 20.75 7.82 -14.32
CA THR A 13 20.91 6.98 -13.13
C THR A 13 19.79 7.16 -12.10
N ASN A 14 18.99 8.21 -12.23
CA ASN A 14 17.88 8.54 -11.34
C ASN A 14 16.52 8.03 -11.83
N SER A 15 16.44 7.51 -13.06
CA SER A 15 15.19 6.99 -13.62
C SER A 15 14.84 5.63 -13.03
N ILE A 16 13.59 5.48 -12.61
CA ILE A 16 13.05 4.26 -12.01
C ILE A 16 11.98 3.68 -12.93
N TYR A 17 12.17 2.44 -13.38
CA TYR A 17 11.15 1.65 -14.06
C TYR A 17 10.18 1.04 -13.05
N SER A 18 10.74 0.29 -12.10
CA SER A 18 10.00 -0.27 -10.98
C SER A 18 10.87 -0.31 -9.71
N LEU A 19 10.22 -0.35 -8.56
CA LEU A 19 10.85 -0.52 -7.27
C LEU A 19 10.10 -1.60 -6.50
N SER A 20 10.81 -2.47 -5.79
CA SER A 20 10.19 -3.40 -4.85
C SER A 20 10.87 -3.31 -3.48
N ILE A 21 10.11 -3.66 -2.44
CA ILE A 21 10.63 -3.82 -1.09
C ILE A 21 10.24 -5.20 -0.60
N SER A 22 11.24 -5.95 -0.12
CA SER A 22 11.06 -7.18 0.63
C SER A 22 11.60 -6.94 2.04
N ALA A 23 10.75 -7.02 3.07
CA ALA A 23 11.12 -6.66 4.43
C ALA A 23 10.52 -7.60 5.48
N ARG A 24 11.21 -7.77 6.60
CA ARG A 24 10.67 -8.27 7.85
C ARG A 24 10.44 -7.10 8.79
N ALA A 25 9.24 -7.00 9.35
CA ALA A 25 8.92 -6.06 10.40
C ALA A 25 8.55 -6.82 11.68
N ILE A 26 8.94 -6.29 12.83
CA ILE A 26 8.49 -6.77 14.13
C ILE A 26 7.43 -5.80 14.62
N PHE A 27 6.20 -6.30 14.70
CA PHE A 27 5.06 -5.57 15.23
C PHE A 27 4.58 -6.26 16.50
N ASP A 28 4.48 -5.51 17.60
CA ASP A 28 3.96 -6.04 18.84
C ASP A 28 2.64 -5.35 19.22
N MET A 29 1.75 -6.13 19.83
CA MET A 29 0.47 -5.68 20.37
C MET A 29 -0.43 -4.96 19.38
N HIS A 30 -0.40 -5.40 18.11
CA HIS A 30 -1.17 -4.78 17.06
C HIS A 30 -2.51 -5.48 16.78
N SER A 31 -3.45 -4.71 16.24
CA SER A 31 -4.70 -5.17 15.64
C SER A 31 -4.96 -4.34 14.37
N LEU A 32 -4.08 -4.50 13.39
CA LEU A 32 -4.06 -3.66 12.18
C LEU A 32 -5.19 -3.96 11.20
N ASN A 33 -5.67 -5.20 11.17
CA ASN A 33 -6.81 -5.54 10.33
C ASN A 33 -8.14 -5.02 10.90
N ASN A 34 -9.09 -4.78 10.00
CA ASN A 34 -10.49 -4.62 10.34
C ASN A 34 -11.16 -5.99 10.24
N GLU A 35 -11.35 -6.65 11.37
CA GLU A 35 -11.85 -8.02 11.45
C GLU A 35 -13.33 -8.05 11.83
N GLY A 36 -14.01 -9.13 11.43
CA GLY A 36 -15.36 -9.42 11.84
C GLY A 36 -15.45 -9.81 13.32
N GLY A 37 -16.60 -9.57 13.94
CA GLY A 37 -16.89 -10.02 15.29
C GLY A 37 -17.93 -11.15 15.31
N GLU A 38 -17.78 -12.04 16.28
CA GLU A 38 -18.80 -13.04 16.61
C GLU A 38 -19.22 -12.85 18.06
N GLY A 39 -20.43 -12.34 18.26
CA GLY A 39 -20.90 -11.94 19.58
C GLY A 39 -20.06 -10.78 20.17
N ASN A 40 -19.44 -11.02 21.32
CA ASN A 40 -18.57 -10.06 22.00
C ASN A 40 -17.06 -10.31 21.73
N GLN A 41 -16.73 -11.17 20.78
CA GLN A 41 -15.34 -11.48 20.37
C GLN A 41 -15.06 -10.89 18.99
N ILE A 42 -13.94 -10.19 18.87
CA ILE A 42 -13.38 -9.81 17.57
C ILE A 42 -12.37 -10.89 17.21
N GLN A 43 -12.51 -11.44 16.01
CA GLN A 43 -11.60 -12.46 15.50
C GLN A 43 -10.40 -11.81 14.81
N THR A 44 -9.25 -12.46 14.86
CA THR A 44 -8.09 -12.05 14.05
C THR A 44 -8.01 -12.85 12.77
N ARG A 45 -7.35 -12.30 11.76
CA ARG A 45 -7.18 -12.96 10.48
C ARG A 45 -6.07 -13.99 10.52
N MET A 46 -6.45 -15.25 10.37
CA MET A 46 -5.54 -16.37 10.23
C MET A 46 -5.55 -16.87 8.79
N VAL A 47 -4.39 -17.14 8.24
CA VAL A 47 -4.23 -17.65 6.87
C VAL A 47 -3.32 -18.86 6.84
N ASN A 48 -3.56 -19.74 5.85
CA ASN A 48 -2.69 -20.88 5.62
C ASN A 48 -1.63 -20.54 4.58
N ILE A 49 -0.39 -20.77 4.90
CA ILE A 49 0.76 -20.56 4.02
C ILE A 49 1.67 -21.78 3.99
N ILE A 50 2.46 -21.91 2.94
CA ILE A 50 3.57 -22.85 2.91
C ILE A 50 4.82 -22.11 3.38
N GLY A 51 5.44 -22.58 4.44
CA GLY A 51 6.68 -22.02 4.97
C GLY A 51 7.91 -22.38 4.15
N ALA A 52 9.07 -21.82 4.52
CA ALA A 52 10.35 -22.14 3.90
C ALA A 52 10.78 -23.60 4.13
N ASP A 53 10.19 -24.27 5.09
CA ASP A 53 10.35 -25.71 5.41
C ASP A 53 9.45 -26.62 4.56
N ASN A 54 8.73 -26.08 3.58
CA ASN A 54 7.74 -26.76 2.75
C ASN A 54 6.55 -27.36 3.54
N GLN A 55 6.28 -26.87 4.76
CA GLN A 55 5.13 -27.30 5.55
C GLN A 55 4.03 -26.25 5.52
N MET A 56 2.79 -26.72 5.71
CA MET A 56 1.62 -25.85 5.88
C MET A 56 1.60 -25.26 7.29
N HIS A 57 1.49 -23.94 7.38
CA HIS A 57 1.37 -23.21 8.63
C HIS A 57 0.14 -22.36 8.63
N ASN A 58 -0.56 -22.30 9.76
CA ASN A 58 -1.63 -21.33 10.00
C ASN A 58 -1.05 -20.16 10.81
N VAL A 59 -1.02 -18.99 10.22
CA VAL A 59 -0.36 -17.81 10.81
C VAL A 59 -1.28 -16.59 10.78
N ASN A 60 -1.07 -15.67 11.71
CA ASN A 60 -1.71 -14.38 11.65
C ASN A 60 -1.21 -13.60 10.43
N ALA A 61 -2.10 -12.83 9.81
CA ALA A 61 -1.76 -12.01 8.66
C ALA A 61 -2.55 -10.69 8.64
N ILE A 62 -1.94 -9.67 8.06
CA ILE A 62 -2.60 -8.41 7.73
C ILE A 62 -2.85 -8.43 6.23
N SER A 63 -4.07 -8.11 5.80
CA SER A 63 -4.41 -8.14 4.38
C SER A 63 -3.59 -7.10 3.59
N GLY A 64 -3.28 -7.43 2.34
CA GLY A 64 -2.66 -6.48 1.41
C GLY A 64 -3.54 -5.24 1.19
N ASP A 65 -4.86 -5.40 1.21
CA ASP A 65 -5.81 -4.29 1.13
C ASP A 65 -5.67 -3.32 2.31
N MET A 66 -5.44 -3.84 3.53
CA MET A 66 -5.22 -2.98 4.70
C MET A 66 -3.92 -2.19 4.57
N PHE A 67 -2.80 -2.85 4.20
CA PHE A 67 -1.54 -2.14 4.00
C PHE A 67 -1.62 -1.13 2.86
N LYS A 68 -2.31 -1.47 1.79
CA LYS A 68 -2.59 -0.54 0.70
C LYS A 68 -3.47 0.63 1.14
N HIS A 69 -4.46 0.39 2.00
CA HIS A 69 -5.28 1.47 2.58
C HIS A 69 -4.45 2.42 3.45
N ILE A 70 -3.55 1.88 4.27
CA ILE A 70 -2.62 2.66 5.10
C ILE A 70 -1.75 3.56 4.21
N GLN A 71 -1.15 2.98 3.17
CA GLN A 71 -0.33 3.72 2.21
C GLN A 71 -1.15 4.79 1.47
N ALA A 72 -2.39 4.48 1.04
CA ALA A 72 -3.27 5.41 0.36
C ALA A 72 -3.68 6.60 1.26
N GLU A 73 -3.83 6.41 2.57
CA GLU A 73 -4.08 7.48 3.52
C GLU A 73 -2.88 8.44 3.62
N HIS A 74 -1.66 7.90 3.72
CA HIS A 74 -0.43 8.71 3.68
C HIS A 74 -0.29 9.42 2.34
N LEU A 75 -0.52 8.72 1.23
CA LEU A 75 -0.48 9.29 -0.11
C LEU A 75 -1.47 10.45 -0.27
N HIS A 76 -2.69 10.30 0.21
CA HIS A 76 -3.70 11.34 0.15
C HIS A 76 -3.25 12.62 0.86
N ARG A 77 -2.75 12.51 2.11
CA ARG A 77 -2.26 13.66 2.89
C ARG A 77 -1.11 14.38 2.18
N LEU A 78 -0.12 13.62 1.71
CA LEU A 78 1.02 14.15 0.97
C LEU A 78 0.61 14.76 -0.38
N ALA A 79 -0.34 14.15 -1.09
CA ALA A 79 -0.85 14.69 -2.36
C ALA A 79 -1.59 16.02 -2.18
N VAL A 80 -2.34 16.17 -1.08
CA VAL A 80 -2.99 17.45 -0.72
C VAL A 80 -1.94 18.49 -0.40
N GLU A 81 -0.94 18.17 0.43
CA GLU A 81 0.15 19.08 0.82
C GLU A 81 0.98 19.53 -0.39
N ALA A 82 1.32 18.59 -1.28
CA ALA A 82 2.07 18.87 -2.51
C ALA A 82 1.25 19.59 -3.58
N GLY A 83 -0.03 19.85 -3.37
CA GLY A 83 -0.91 20.51 -4.35
C GLY A 83 -1.11 19.70 -5.62
N LEU A 84 -1.02 18.37 -5.58
CA LEU A 84 -1.27 17.53 -6.74
C LEU A 84 -2.75 17.62 -7.17
N PRO A 85 -3.07 17.47 -8.48
CA PRO A 85 -4.44 17.48 -8.93
C PRO A 85 -5.22 16.30 -8.30
N LEU A 86 -6.34 16.61 -7.68
CA LEU A 86 -7.24 15.65 -7.04
C LEU A 86 -8.67 15.91 -7.48
N SER A 87 -9.39 14.85 -7.83
CA SER A 87 -10.85 14.92 -7.97
C SER A 87 -11.50 15.21 -6.61
N GLU A 88 -12.74 15.66 -6.58
CA GLU A 88 -13.43 16.00 -5.34
C GLU A 88 -13.54 14.78 -4.41
N GLY A 89 -13.94 13.61 -4.94
CA GLY A 89 -13.98 12.38 -4.17
C GLY A 89 -12.61 11.98 -3.62
N ALA A 90 -11.53 12.13 -4.40
CA ALA A 90 -10.18 11.86 -3.93
C ALA A 90 -9.72 12.86 -2.87
N ARG A 91 -10.11 14.13 -2.97
CA ARG A 91 -9.80 15.18 -1.98
C ARG A 91 -10.45 14.90 -0.63
N GLN A 92 -11.64 14.30 -0.63
CA GLN A 92 -12.35 13.88 0.58
C GLN A 92 -11.90 12.51 1.11
N PHE A 93 -10.88 11.90 0.51
CA PHE A 93 -10.48 10.52 0.80
C PHE A 93 -11.63 9.52 0.67
N ASN A 94 -12.58 9.78 -0.24
CA ASN A 94 -13.68 8.88 -0.52
C ASN A 94 -13.16 7.65 -1.30
N ALA A 95 -13.50 6.45 -0.85
CA ALA A 95 -13.08 5.20 -1.49
C ALA A 95 -13.54 5.09 -2.96
N ASN A 96 -14.68 5.71 -3.30
CA ASN A 96 -15.22 5.74 -4.66
C ASN A 96 -14.49 6.74 -5.59
N ARG A 97 -13.69 7.66 -5.05
CA ARG A 97 -12.87 8.62 -5.81
C ARG A 97 -13.63 9.18 -7.03
N VAL A 98 -13.15 8.94 -8.25
CA VAL A 98 -13.76 9.37 -9.51
C VAL A 98 -15.22 8.90 -9.69
N ASN A 99 -15.59 7.72 -9.20
CA ASN A 99 -16.98 7.28 -9.24
C ASN A 99 -17.89 8.17 -8.37
N TYR A 100 -17.39 8.69 -7.23
CA TYR A 100 -18.11 9.68 -6.43
C TYR A 100 -18.36 10.96 -7.21
N ASP A 101 -17.33 11.48 -7.91
CA ASP A 101 -17.42 12.69 -8.73
C ASP A 101 -18.49 12.56 -9.84
N ILE A 102 -18.52 11.40 -10.50
CA ILE A 102 -19.50 11.11 -11.56
C ILE A 102 -20.93 11.05 -10.99
N GLN A 103 -21.10 10.39 -9.84
CA GLN A 103 -22.40 10.29 -9.15
C GLN A 103 -22.89 11.65 -8.64
N ALA A 104 -21.97 12.50 -8.16
CA ALA A 104 -22.26 13.86 -7.71
C ALA A 104 -22.50 14.85 -8.88
N LYS A 105 -22.28 14.42 -10.13
CA LYS A 105 -22.46 15.22 -11.34
C LYS A 105 -21.69 16.54 -11.32
N ASN A 106 -20.45 16.49 -10.83
CA ASN A 106 -19.58 17.66 -10.77
C ASN A 106 -18.82 17.91 -12.10
N GLU A 107 -17.88 18.86 -12.11
CA GLU A 107 -17.11 19.24 -13.30
C GLU A 107 -16.30 18.10 -13.94
N LEU A 108 -15.94 17.07 -13.17
CA LEU A 108 -15.23 15.93 -13.72
C LEU A 108 -16.13 15.13 -14.66
N LEU A 109 -17.42 14.91 -14.30
CA LEU A 109 -18.36 14.21 -15.19
C LEU A 109 -18.48 14.96 -16.52
N LYS A 110 -18.62 16.27 -16.50
CA LYS A 110 -18.71 17.06 -17.73
C LYS A 110 -17.47 16.88 -18.61
N ALA A 111 -16.27 16.90 -18.00
CA ALA A 111 -15.04 16.69 -18.74
C ALA A 111 -14.90 15.27 -19.33
N LEU A 112 -15.48 14.27 -18.65
CA LEU A 112 -15.54 12.90 -19.16
C LEU A 112 -16.56 12.76 -20.29
N ASP A 113 -17.72 13.41 -20.19
CA ASP A 113 -18.77 13.37 -21.23
C ASP A 113 -18.33 14.12 -22.50
N ASP A 114 -17.48 15.15 -22.37
CA ASP A 114 -16.88 15.87 -23.49
C ASP A 114 -15.73 15.06 -24.16
N ALA A 115 -15.22 14.01 -23.49
CA ALA A 115 -14.15 13.15 -24.02
C ALA A 115 -14.69 12.15 -25.06
N ASN A 116 -13.93 11.92 -26.11
CA ASN A 116 -14.35 11.03 -27.19
C ASN A 116 -13.73 9.62 -27.02
N GLY A 117 -14.41 8.78 -26.25
CA GLY A 117 -14.06 7.38 -26.03
C GLY A 117 -13.13 7.12 -24.85
N ASP A 118 -13.00 5.85 -24.47
CA ASP A 118 -12.37 5.37 -23.24
C ASP A 118 -10.93 5.88 -23.05
N ALA A 119 -10.14 5.94 -24.13
CA ALA A 119 -8.77 6.42 -24.06
C ALA A 119 -8.70 7.92 -23.71
N ALA A 120 -9.61 8.74 -24.24
CA ALA A 120 -9.67 10.15 -23.92
C ALA A 120 -10.24 10.39 -22.52
N GLU A 121 -11.22 9.61 -22.09
CA GLU A 121 -11.71 9.64 -20.70
C GLU A 121 -10.61 9.28 -19.70
N LEU A 122 -9.79 8.25 -20.01
CA LEU A 122 -8.66 7.89 -19.17
C LEU A 122 -7.62 9.01 -19.08
N ASP A 123 -7.33 9.73 -20.17
CA ASP A 123 -6.46 10.91 -20.14
C ASP A 123 -7.00 11.97 -19.16
N VAL A 124 -8.29 12.27 -19.22
CA VAL A 124 -8.93 13.22 -18.29
C VAL A 124 -8.75 12.79 -16.84
N ILE A 125 -8.96 11.52 -16.54
CA ILE A 125 -8.80 10.96 -15.18
C ILE A 125 -7.35 11.11 -14.73
N LEU A 126 -6.39 10.68 -15.56
CA LEU A 126 -4.97 10.74 -15.23
C LEU A 126 -4.48 12.18 -15.01
N GLN A 127 -4.98 13.13 -15.80
CA GLN A 127 -4.65 14.55 -15.64
C GLN A 127 -5.24 15.16 -14.36
N ARG A 128 -6.48 14.80 -14.01
CA ARG A 128 -7.24 15.47 -12.95
C ARG A 128 -7.15 14.80 -11.57
N CYS A 129 -6.65 13.55 -11.48
CA CYS A 129 -6.61 12.85 -10.20
C CYS A 129 -5.35 12.02 -10.03
N ALA A 130 -4.36 12.57 -9.32
CA ALA A 130 -3.10 11.89 -9.01
C ALA A 130 -3.29 10.64 -8.15
N VAL A 131 -4.19 10.67 -7.17
CA VAL A 131 -4.47 9.49 -6.32
C VAL A 131 -5.08 8.36 -7.15
N THR A 132 -6.02 8.67 -8.05
CA THR A 132 -6.60 7.66 -8.94
C THR A 132 -5.56 7.08 -9.92
N ASP A 133 -4.65 7.92 -10.42
CA ASP A 133 -3.53 7.46 -11.26
C ASP A 133 -2.65 6.44 -10.54
N MET A 134 -2.30 6.71 -9.29
CA MET A 134 -1.36 5.88 -8.53
C MET A 134 -2.02 4.67 -7.86
N GLU A 135 -3.22 4.84 -7.29
CA GLU A 135 -3.93 3.79 -6.55
C GLU A 135 -4.81 2.89 -7.42
N GLY A 136 -5.06 3.31 -8.65
CA GLY A 136 -5.96 2.59 -9.55
C GLY A 136 -7.43 2.67 -9.16
N ILE A 137 -8.30 2.30 -10.07
CA ILE A 137 -9.76 2.22 -9.89
C ILE A 137 -10.39 1.45 -11.05
N LEU A 138 -11.55 0.87 -10.83
CA LEU A 138 -12.50 0.55 -11.88
C LEU A 138 -13.60 1.62 -11.89
N VAL A 139 -13.66 2.43 -12.94
CA VAL A 139 -14.72 3.43 -13.10
C VAL A 139 -15.96 2.72 -13.62
N THR A 140 -17.00 2.63 -12.79
CA THR A 140 -18.25 1.95 -13.10
C THR A 140 -19.45 2.90 -13.15
N ALA A 141 -19.31 4.12 -12.64
CA ALA A 141 -20.36 5.11 -12.62
C ALA A 141 -20.65 5.66 -14.02
N GLY A 142 -21.91 6.00 -14.30
CA GLY A 142 -22.33 6.55 -15.59
C GLY A 142 -22.24 5.58 -16.76
N ASN A 143 -22.54 4.28 -16.51
CA ASN A 143 -22.48 3.19 -17.50
C ASN A 143 -21.07 2.97 -18.10
N ARG A 144 -20.03 3.28 -17.36
CA ARG A 144 -18.63 3.09 -17.77
C ARG A 144 -18.09 1.74 -17.29
N SER A 145 -17.06 1.24 -17.94
CA SER A 145 -16.24 0.12 -17.48
C SER A 145 -14.79 0.41 -17.81
N LEU A 146 -14.23 1.44 -17.15
CA LEU A 146 -12.90 1.95 -17.47
C LEU A 146 -11.91 1.58 -16.34
N PRO A 147 -10.99 0.62 -16.58
CA PRO A 147 -10.03 0.21 -15.58
C PRO A 147 -8.80 1.12 -15.59
N ARG A 148 -8.31 1.45 -14.39
CA ARG A 148 -6.97 1.95 -14.16
C ARG A 148 -6.27 1.02 -13.17
N LYS A 149 -5.24 0.29 -13.61
CA LYS A 149 -4.44 -0.57 -12.72
C LYS A 149 -3.66 0.30 -11.73
N SER A 150 -3.58 -0.16 -10.47
CA SER A 150 -2.73 0.46 -9.46
C SER A 150 -1.25 0.44 -9.88
N VAL A 151 -0.53 1.48 -9.53
CA VAL A 151 0.93 1.58 -9.68
C VAL A 151 1.65 0.96 -8.48
N VAL A 152 1.01 0.94 -7.31
CA VAL A 152 1.53 0.33 -6.09
C VAL A 152 0.73 -0.91 -5.73
N GLU A 153 1.43 -2.00 -5.44
CA GLU A 153 0.86 -3.31 -5.14
C GLU A 153 1.49 -3.85 -3.85
N PHE A 154 0.64 -4.22 -2.88
CA PHE A 154 1.06 -4.89 -1.66
C PHE A 154 0.65 -6.35 -1.69
N GLY A 155 1.56 -7.24 -1.28
CA GLY A 155 1.20 -8.60 -0.89
C GLY A 155 0.52 -8.61 0.48
N TRP A 156 -0.01 -9.77 0.87
CA TRP A 156 -0.37 -10.01 2.25
C TRP A 156 0.86 -9.86 3.15
N VAL A 157 0.69 -9.22 4.28
CA VAL A 157 1.70 -9.13 5.32
C VAL A 157 1.49 -10.33 6.24
N VAL A 158 2.33 -11.33 6.09
CA VAL A 158 2.11 -12.64 6.70
C VAL A 158 3.10 -12.90 7.83
N GLY A 159 2.60 -13.43 8.93
CA GLY A 159 3.43 -13.85 10.05
C GLY A 159 4.43 -14.94 9.63
N VAL A 160 5.67 -14.80 10.07
CA VAL A 160 6.69 -15.82 9.86
C VAL A 160 6.39 -17.00 10.78
N PRO A 161 6.30 -18.25 10.27
CA PRO A 161 5.98 -19.41 11.08
C PRO A 161 6.85 -19.54 12.33
N GLY A 162 6.21 -19.82 13.46
CA GLY A 162 6.89 -19.97 14.76
C GLY A 162 7.37 -18.67 15.42
N SER A 163 7.10 -17.51 14.82
CA SER A 163 7.51 -16.20 15.35
C SER A 163 6.36 -15.21 15.54
N VAL A 164 5.12 -15.65 15.40
CA VAL A 164 3.93 -14.83 15.60
C VAL A 164 2.99 -15.51 16.56
N GLU A 165 2.50 -14.75 17.52
CA GLU A 165 1.49 -15.16 18.48
C GLU A 165 0.34 -14.15 18.50
N THR A 166 -0.88 -14.66 18.67
CA THR A 166 -2.08 -13.84 18.83
C THR A 166 -2.81 -14.27 20.07
N ASP A 167 -3.11 -13.32 20.93
CA ASP A 167 -3.91 -13.55 22.13
C ASP A 167 -5.12 -12.60 22.15
N SER A 168 -6.15 -12.99 22.91
CA SER A 168 -7.40 -12.24 23.01
C SER A 168 -7.48 -11.56 24.37
N TYR A 169 -7.37 -10.24 24.37
CA TYR A 169 -7.36 -9.43 25.57
C TYR A 169 -8.74 -8.89 25.93
N PHE A 170 -8.97 -8.85 27.20
CA PHE A 170 -10.20 -8.39 27.80
C PHE A 170 -10.27 -6.86 27.85
N HIS A 171 -11.34 -6.29 27.29
CA HIS A 171 -11.61 -4.86 27.33
C HIS A 171 -12.96 -4.58 28.00
N VAL A 172 -13.00 -3.53 28.80
CA VAL A 172 -14.20 -3.07 29.47
C VAL A 172 -14.55 -1.67 28.98
N LYS A 173 -15.75 -1.50 28.46
CA LYS A 173 -16.29 -0.19 28.12
C LYS A 173 -17.34 0.20 29.15
N TYR A 174 -17.14 1.32 29.82
CA TYR A 174 -18.15 1.88 30.71
C TYR A 174 -19.31 2.45 29.89
N ALA A 175 -20.52 2.00 30.15
CA ALA A 175 -21.71 2.68 29.65
C ALA A 175 -21.89 3.98 30.42
N SER A 176 -21.92 5.10 29.71
CA SER A 176 -22.13 6.43 30.30
C SER A 176 -23.56 6.66 30.79
N ASP A 177 -24.48 5.76 30.43
CA ASP A 177 -25.90 5.94 30.71
C ASP A 177 -26.26 5.39 32.10
N ARG A 178 -26.14 6.27 33.11
CA ARG A 178 -26.69 6.06 34.44
C ARG A 178 -28.18 6.46 34.47
N SER A 179 -28.96 6.08 33.44
CA SER A 179 -30.40 6.38 33.50
C SER A 179 -31.06 5.60 34.66
N GLU A 180 -32.01 6.22 35.34
CA GLU A 180 -32.77 5.58 36.40
C GLU A 180 -33.45 4.28 35.95
N LYS A 181 -33.78 4.16 34.63
CA LYS A 181 -34.32 2.94 34.02
C LYS A 181 -33.34 1.77 34.04
N ALA A 182 -32.04 2.00 33.87
CA ALA A 182 -31.03 0.95 33.94
C ALA A 182 -30.81 0.45 35.37
N ARG A 183 -31.02 1.33 36.39
CA ARG A 183 -30.96 0.97 37.79
C ARG A 183 -32.15 0.09 38.21
N THR A 184 -33.37 0.41 37.76
CA THR A 184 -34.60 -0.35 38.09
C THR A 184 -34.63 -1.73 37.45
N GLN A 185 -34.04 -1.93 36.30
CA GLN A 185 -33.90 -3.26 35.68
C GLN A 185 -32.84 -4.11 36.37
N ALA A 186 -31.78 -3.51 36.88
CA ALA A 186 -30.72 -4.21 37.60
C ALA A 186 -31.15 -4.70 38.99
N GLU A 187 -32.08 -4.00 39.63
CA GLU A 187 -32.64 -4.39 40.94
C GLU A 187 -33.63 -5.56 40.83
N SER A 188 -34.18 -5.86 39.65
CA SER A 188 -35.15 -6.92 39.42
C SER A 188 -34.54 -8.27 39.03
N GLU A 189 -33.26 -8.32 38.68
CA GLU A 189 -32.55 -9.56 38.41
C GLU A 189 -31.55 -9.88 39.51
N GLU A 190 -31.80 -10.98 40.23
CA GLU A 190 -30.92 -11.55 41.26
C GLU A 190 -29.60 -12.07 40.67
N SER A 191 -28.82 -11.24 39.98
CA SER A 191 -27.47 -11.58 39.54
C SER A 191 -26.43 -10.89 40.43
N ARG A 192 -26.06 -11.60 41.47
CA ARG A 192 -24.94 -11.26 42.34
C ARG A 192 -23.65 -11.16 41.53
N GLY A 193 -23.12 -9.97 41.37
CA GLY A 193 -21.76 -9.75 40.89
C GLY A 193 -21.56 -9.25 39.45
N ALA A 194 -22.62 -8.96 38.71
CA ALA A 194 -22.46 -8.32 37.39
C ALA A 194 -22.22 -6.80 37.55
N ASN A 195 -21.17 -6.30 37.01
CA ASN A 195 -20.93 -4.86 36.87
C ASN A 195 -21.95 -4.28 35.89
N VAL A 196 -23.10 -3.90 36.40
CA VAL A 196 -24.19 -3.29 35.63
C VAL A 196 -23.69 -1.99 35.00
N GLY A 197 -23.68 -1.94 33.68
CA GLY A 197 -23.22 -0.81 32.90
C GLY A 197 -21.82 -0.96 32.28
N GLN A 198 -21.23 -2.15 32.34
CA GLN A 198 -19.97 -2.46 31.66
C GLN A 198 -20.23 -3.42 30.49
N ALA A 199 -19.90 -3.02 29.28
CA ALA A 199 -19.84 -3.92 28.15
C ALA A 199 -18.44 -4.55 28.09
N ILE A 200 -18.39 -5.86 28.26
CA ILE A 200 -17.17 -6.65 28.19
C ILE A 200 -17.03 -7.17 26.77
N PHE A 201 -15.87 -6.97 26.17
CA PHE A 201 -15.55 -7.56 24.87
C PHE A 201 -14.07 -7.94 24.79
N HIS A 202 -13.81 -8.93 23.95
CA HIS A 202 -12.48 -9.43 23.71
C HIS A 202 -11.94 -8.88 22.39
N ARG A 203 -10.72 -8.40 22.43
CA ARG A 203 -9.98 -7.94 21.22
C ARG A 203 -8.68 -8.71 21.08
N PRO A 204 -8.40 -9.23 19.88
CA PRO A 204 -7.11 -9.84 19.63
C PRO A 204 -6.03 -8.76 19.56
N ALA A 205 -4.83 -9.11 20.01
CA ALA A 205 -3.60 -8.41 19.69
C ALA A 205 -2.57 -9.43 19.26
N SER A 206 -1.88 -9.14 18.18
CA SER A 206 -0.87 -9.99 17.61
C SER A 206 0.51 -9.39 17.81
N SER A 207 1.50 -10.25 18.06
CA SER A 207 2.90 -9.86 18.22
C SER A 207 3.77 -10.82 17.43
N GLY A 208 4.80 -10.29 16.74
CA GLY A 208 5.76 -11.14 16.07
C GLY A 208 6.41 -10.55 14.83
N ILE A 209 7.06 -11.43 14.06
CA ILE A 209 7.79 -11.09 12.84
C ILE A 209 6.86 -11.29 11.64
N TYR A 210 6.74 -10.26 10.81
CA TYR A 210 5.90 -10.27 9.62
C TYR A 210 6.73 -10.08 8.35
N ALA A 211 6.45 -10.88 7.34
CA ALA A 211 7.01 -10.77 6.00
C ALA A 211 6.16 -9.83 5.14
N ILE A 212 6.79 -8.81 4.58
CA ILE A 212 6.16 -7.76 3.77
C ILE A 212 6.79 -7.76 2.39
N VAL A 213 5.95 -7.73 1.35
CA VAL A 213 6.38 -7.53 -0.03
C VAL A 213 5.51 -6.47 -0.69
N LEU A 214 6.15 -5.57 -1.42
CA LEU A 214 5.46 -4.58 -2.23
C LEU A 214 6.20 -4.32 -3.53
N ASN A 215 5.46 -3.83 -4.53
CA ASN A 215 6.00 -3.43 -5.82
C ASN A 215 5.40 -2.08 -6.25
N VAL A 216 6.23 -1.24 -6.89
CA VAL A 216 5.85 0.05 -7.47
C VAL A 216 6.26 0.05 -8.94
N GLU A 217 5.29 0.14 -9.86
CA GLU A 217 5.53 0.29 -11.29
C GLU A 217 5.67 1.77 -11.67
N ALA A 218 6.79 2.41 -11.29
CA ALA A 218 7.01 3.85 -11.44
C ALA A 218 6.84 4.36 -12.88
N ALA A 219 7.25 3.56 -13.88
CA ALA A 219 7.09 3.90 -15.29
C ALA A 219 5.64 4.07 -15.73
N ARG A 220 4.67 3.48 -15.00
CA ARG A 220 3.23 3.60 -15.32
C ARG A 220 2.57 4.86 -14.81
N ILE A 221 3.23 5.65 -13.97
CA ILE A 221 2.67 6.93 -13.50
C ILE A 221 2.37 7.82 -14.70
N GLY A 222 1.11 8.23 -14.83
CA GLY A 222 0.62 9.05 -15.92
C GLY A 222 0.51 8.35 -17.29
N PHE A 223 0.76 7.04 -17.36
CA PHE A 223 0.69 6.29 -18.61
C PHE A 223 -0.75 5.85 -18.90
N ASN A 224 -1.24 6.17 -20.07
CA ASN A 224 -2.54 5.72 -20.59
C ASN A 224 -2.37 4.39 -21.31
N ASP A 225 -2.82 3.31 -20.70
CA ASP A 225 -2.68 1.94 -21.23
C ASP A 225 -3.49 1.73 -22.53
N LEU A 226 -4.56 2.50 -22.75
CA LEU A 226 -5.40 2.40 -23.94
C LEU A 226 -4.80 3.17 -25.13
N ALA A 227 -4.27 4.38 -24.85
CA ALA A 227 -3.65 5.22 -25.86
C ALA A 227 -2.17 4.94 -26.09
N GLN A 228 -1.53 4.09 -25.25
CA GLN A 228 -0.11 3.73 -25.28
C GLN A 228 0.81 4.96 -25.26
N ARG A 229 0.45 5.98 -24.47
CA ARG A 229 1.21 7.23 -24.30
C ARG A 229 1.00 7.81 -22.91
N TYR A 230 1.83 8.79 -22.55
CA TYR A 230 1.66 9.52 -21.29
C TYR A 230 0.62 10.63 -21.45
N ALA A 231 -0.31 10.72 -20.50
CA ALA A 231 -1.35 11.73 -20.40
C ALA A 231 -0.87 13.02 -19.71
N ILE A 232 0.25 12.96 -19.00
CA ILE A 232 0.85 14.07 -18.25
C ILE A 232 2.35 14.17 -18.55
N ASP A 233 2.94 15.32 -18.31
CA ASP A 233 4.34 15.60 -18.59
C ASP A 233 5.29 14.95 -17.55
N GLU A 234 6.59 14.99 -17.82
CA GLU A 234 7.62 14.40 -16.98
C GLU A 234 7.71 15.05 -15.59
N ALA A 235 7.46 16.35 -15.48
CA ALA A 235 7.51 17.05 -14.20
C ALA A 235 6.37 16.62 -13.28
N ALA A 236 5.15 16.49 -13.81
CA ALA A 236 3.99 15.99 -13.09
C ALA A 236 4.18 14.53 -12.67
N ARG A 237 4.76 13.69 -13.55
CA ARG A 237 5.10 12.29 -13.24
C ARG A 237 6.13 12.20 -12.12
N ALA A 238 7.17 13.02 -12.17
CA ALA A 238 8.21 13.04 -11.13
C ALA A 238 7.65 13.50 -9.78
N ALA A 239 6.79 14.52 -9.76
CA ALA A 239 6.13 14.97 -8.54
C ALA A 239 5.27 13.86 -7.91
N ARG A 240 4.48 13.12 -8.71
CA ARG A 240 3.68 11.98 -8.25
C ARG A 240 4.55 10.85 -7.71
N LEU A 241 5.65 10.51 -8.38
CA LEU A 241 6.55 9.45 -7.92
C LEU A 241 7.15 9.78 -6.55
N LYS A 242 7.58 11.02 -6.33
CA LYS A 242 8.13 11.44 -5.04
C LYS A 242 7.12 11.26 -3.91
N VAL A 243 5.91 11.76 -4.09
CA VAL A 243 4.82 11.65 -3.11
C VAL A 243 4.45 10.17 -2.88
N LEU A 244 4.43 9.35 -3.94
CA LEU A 244 4.16 7.92 -3.82
C LEU A 244 5.24 7.19 -2.99
N LEU A 245 6.52 7.41 -3.29
CA LEU A 245 7.61 6.77 -2.55
C LEU A 245 7.67 7.23 -1.10
N GLU A 246 7.35 8.49 -0.82
CA GLU A 246 7.26 9.03 0.53
C GLU A 246 6.10 8.38 1.30
N SER A 247 4.93 8.18 0.67
CA SER A 247 3.81 7.48 1.29
C SER A 247 4.14 6.02 1.60
N VAL A 248 4.91 5.36 0.74
CA VAL A 248 5.44 4.01 1.00
C VAL A 248 6.34 4.01 2.22
N LEU A 249 7.29 4.95 2.34
CA LEU A 249 8.13 5.07 3.53
C LEU A 249 7.30 5.27 4.81
N HIS A 250 6.32 6.19 4.76
CA HIS A 250 5.45 6.46 5.91
C HIS A 250 4.66 5.22 6.34
N THR A 251 4.26 4.34 5.41
CA THR A 251 3.57 3.08 5.72
C THR A 251 4.40 2.15 6.61
N PHE A 252 5.72 2.13 6.44
CA PHE A 252 6.63 1.34 7.29
C PHE A 252 6.91 1.99 8.64
N ILE A 253 6.92 3.33 8.70
CA ILE A 253 7.21 4.08 9.93
C ILE A 253 5.97 4.17 10.83
N GLU A 254 4.81 4.39 10.23
CA GLU A 254 3.52 4.55 10.92
C GLU A 254 2.45 3.68 10.26
N PRO A 255 2.40 2.36 10.54
CA PRO A 255 1.36 1.49 10.03
C PRO A 255 0.02 1.78 10.72
N ALA A 256 -0.74 2.69 10.13
CA ALA A 256 -1.99 3.23 10.68
C ALA A 256 -3.20 2.37 10.30
N GLY A 257 -3.31 1.17 10.88
CA GLY A 257 -4.41 0.24 10.63
C GLY A 257 -5.70 0.53 11.39
N ALA A 258 -6.64 -0.42 11.37
CA ALA A 258 -8.01 -0.22 11.80
C ALA A 258 -8.19 0.09 13.30
N MET A 259 -7.44 -0.58 14.19
CA MET A 259 -7.65 -0.51 15.64
C MET A 259 -6.51 0.23 16.37
N ARG A 260 -6.24 1.47 15.94
CA ARG A 260 -5.12 2.28 16.48
C ARG A 260 -5.35 2.91 17.84
N SER A 261 -6.56 3.33 18.15
CA SER A 261 -6.83 4.22 19.30
C SER A 261 -6.39 3.62 20.65
N THR A 262 -6.40 2.31 20.77
CA THR A 262 -6.03 1.59 22.01
C THR A 262 -5.01 0.46 21.75
N GLN A 263 -4.66 0.22 20.51
CA GLN A 263 -3.75 -0.85 20.07
C GLN A 263 -2.83 -0.33 18.96
N ASN A 264 -2.22 0.83 19.20
CA ASN A 264 -1.18 1.34 18.30
C ASN A 264 0.00 0.37 18.32
N PRO A 265 0.43 -0.17 17.17
CA PRO A 265 1.48 -1.17 17.14
C PRO A 265 2.81 -0.63 17.68
N HIS A 266 3.53 -1.45 18.42
CA HIS A 266 4.94 -1.20 18.66
C HIS A 266 5.72 -1.70 17.45
N VAL A 267 6.24 -0.77 16.64
CA VAL A 267 7.19 -1.09 15.56
C VAL A 267 8.57 -1.23 16.18
N VAL A 268 8.99 -2.47 16.41
CA VAL A 268 10.24 -2.77 17.13
C VAL A 268 11.44 -2.72 16.18
N ASP A 269 11.26 -3.28 14.97
CA ASP A 269 12.33 -3.35 13.97
C ASP A 269 11.74 -3.48 12.56
N VAL A 270 12.46 -2.95 11.56
CA VAL A 270 12.16 -3.15 10.14
C VAL A 270 13.48 -3.33 9.39
N ARG A 271 13.69 -4.50 8.80
CA ARG A 271 14.90 -4.83 8.02
C ARG A 271 14.56 -5.51 6.71
N GLY A 272 15.38 -5.29 5.70
CA GLY A 272 15.09 -5.87 4.39
C GLY A 272 15.93 -5.31 3.27
N VAL A 273 15.32 -5.21 2.10
CA VAL A 273 15.98 -4.74 0.89
C VAL A 273 15.02 -3.95 0.00
N ILE A 274 15.49 -2.81 -0.49
CA ILE A 274 14.88 -2.08 -1.58
C ILE A 274 15.57 -2.53 -2.86
N THR A 275 14.80 -2.89 -3.88
CA THR A 275 15.32 -3.22 -5.20
C THR A 275 14.79 -2.23 -6.21
N VAL A 276 15.68 -1.58 -6.95
CA VAL A 276 15.33 -0.57 -7.94
C VAL A 276 15.71 -1.05 -9.33
N SER A 277 14.75 -1.10 -10.23
CA SER A 277 15.01 -1.33 -11.65
C SER A 277 15.11 -0.01 -12.40
N ARG A 278 16.22 0.17 -13.10
CA ARG A 278 16.52 1.36 -13.89
C ARG A 278 16.38 1.13 -15.39
N ALA A 279 15.92 -0.06 -15.77
CA ALA A 279 15.68 -0.50 -17.14
C ALA A 279 14.33 -1.22 -17.23
N VAL A 280 13.87 -1.53 -18.44
CA VAL A 280 12.66 -2.36 -18.64
C VAL A 280 12.98 -3.81 -18.22
N ALA A 281 13.01 -4.01 -16.92
CA ALA A 281 13.24 -5.29 -16.24
C ALA A 281 12.50 -5.26 -14.89
N PRO A 282 11.99 -6.39 -14.39
CA PRO A 282 11.35 -6.41 -13.07
C PRO A 282 12.37 -6.13 -11.96
N ALA A 283 11.98 -5.35 -10.96
CA ALA A 283 12.72 -5.27 -9.71
C ALA A 283 12.52 -6.60 -8.94
N PRO A 284 13.59 -7.38 -8.64
CA PRO A 284 13.43 -8.63 -7.93
C PRO A 284 12.75 -8.45 -6.57
N CYS A 285 11.76 -9.31 -6.30
CA CYS A 285 11.01 -9.30 -5.04
C CYS A 285 10.83 -10.76 -4.58
N ILE A 286 11.55 -11.15 -3.53
CA ILE A 286 11.46 -12.48 -2.93
C ILE A 286 10.85 -12.36 -1.56
N SER A 287 9.95 -13.29 -1.22
CA SER A 287 9.26 -13.27 0.07
C SER A 287 10.25 -13.41 1.24
N PRO A 288 10.18 -12.52 2.23
CA PRO A 288 10.96 -12.62 3.47
C PRO A 288 10.55 -13.78 4.38
N LEU A 289 9.58 -14.60 4.01
CA LEU A 289 9.35 -15.90 4.65
C LEU A 289 10.59 -16.78 4.55
N LYS A 290 11.35 -16.67 3.45
CA LYS A 290 12.64 -17.32 3.31
C LYS A 290 13.72 -16.50 4.03
N PRO A 291 14.51 -17.09 4.95
CA PRO A 291 15.55 -16.36 5.70
C PRO A 291 16.60 -15.70 4.80
N GLU A 292 16.99 -16.37 3.69
CA GLU A 292 18.05 -15.94 2.76
C GLU A 292 17.55 -15.04 1.62
N PHE A 293 16.36 -14.46 1.75
CA PHE A 293 15.72 -13.69 0.67
C PHE A 293 16.61 -12.54 0.10
N VAL A 294 17.41 -11.88 0.95
CA VAL A 294 18.31 -10.80 0.51
C VAL A 294 19.39 -11.34 -0.43
N GLY A 295 20.02 -12.46 -0.05
CA GLY A 295 21.07 -13.11 -0.85
C GLY A 295 20.52 -13.61 -2.20
N GLU A 296 19.30 -14.14 -2.22
CA GLU A 296 18.64 -14.58 -3.45
C GLU A 296 18.30 -13.39 -4.38
N ILE A 297 17.80 -12.29 -3.83
CA ILE A 297 17.57 -11.04 -4.58
C ILE A 297 18.87 -10.53 -5.20
N GLN A 298 19.99 -10.55 -4.45
CA GLN A 298 21.30 -10.15 -4.96
C GLN A 298 21.78 -11.05 -6.13
N GLN A 299 21.56 -12.35 -6.02
CA GLN A 299 21.89 -13.29 -7.10
C GLN A 299 21.06 -13.03 -8.35
N ILE A 300 19.75 -12.81 -8.21
CA ILE A 300 18.85 -12.46 -9.32
C ILE A 300 19.28 -11.14 -9.95
N ALA A 301 19.56 -10.12 -9.15
CA ALA A 301 20.02 -8.82 -9.62
C ALA A 301 21.34 -8.93 -10.40
N SER A 302 22.30 -9.73 -9.90
CA SER A 302 23.57 -9.99 -10.59
C SER A 302 23.34 -10.65 -11.95
N ALA A 303 22.45 -11.65 -12.04
CA ALA A 303 22.10 -12.29 -13.30
C ALA A 303 21.43 -11.33 -14.27
N LEU A 304 20.49 -10.50 -13.82
CA LEU A 304 19.86 -9.48 -14.65
C LEU A 304 20.84 -8.40 -15.12
N ASN A 305 21.78 -8.01 -14.26
CA ASN A 305 22.83 -7.06 -14.61
C ASN A 305 23.86 -7.62 -15.61
N SER A 306 24.03 -8.94 -15.70
CA SER A 306 24.83 -9.55 -16.76
C SER A 306 24.16 -9.45 -18.14
N LEU A 307 22.82 -9.40 -18.17
CA LEU A 307 22.05 -9.19 -19.41
C LEU A 307 21.96 -7.69 -19.78
N ARG A 308 21.83 -6.83 -18.80
CA ARG A 308 21.70 -5.38 -18.96
C ARG A 308 22.50 -4.69 -17.86
N PRO A 309 23.71 -4.21 -18.13
CA PRO A 309 24.56 -3.59 -17.13
C PRO A 309 23.88 -2.45 -16.38
N ASN A 310 23.99 -2.47 -15.05
CA ASN A 310 23.40 -1.47 -14.14
C ASN A 310 21.86 -1.36 -14.20
N ALA A 311 21.17 -2.41 -14.66
CA ALA A 311 19.71 -2.42 -14.74
C ALA A 311 19.07 -2.50 -13.34
N ILE A 312 19.68 -3.24 -12.41
CA ILE A 312 19.11 -3.49 -11.07
C ILE A 312 20.09 -3.02 -10.01
N GLU A 313 19.59 -2.20 -9.12
CA GLU A 313 20.26 -1.77 -7.89
C GLU A 313 19.60 -2.45 -6.68
N VAL A 314 20.41 -2.97 -5.76
CA VAL A 314 19.95 -3.65 -4.53
C VAL A 314 20.48 -2.89 -3.33
N ILE A 315 19.58 -2.43 -2.47
CA ILE A 315 19.86 -1.54 -1.34
C ILE A 315 19.35 -2.20 -0.05
N PRO A 316 20.19 -3.00 0.64
CA PRO A 316 19.80 -3.59 1.93
C PRO A 316 19.68 -2.52 3.02
N PHE A 317 18.86 -2.81 4.04
CA PHE A 317 18.73 -1.99 5.26
C PHE A 317 18.46 -2.89 6.46
N ASP A 318 19.03 -2.52 7.61
CA ASP A 318 18.99 -3.30 8.84
C ASP A 318 18.17 -2.63 9.96
N SER A 319 17.57 -1.46 9.68
CA SER A 319 16.69 -0.76 10.62
C SER A 319 15.70 0.15 9.90
N ALA A 320 14.65 0.58 10.60
CA ALA A 320 13.73 1.59 10.12
C ALA A 320 14.43 2.95 9.82
N GLY A 321 15.45 3.31 10.61
CA GLY A 321 16.28 4.50 10.37
C GLY A 321 17.03 4.41 9.05
N GLU A 322 17.69 3.29 8.79
CA GLU A 322 18.39 3.08 7.51
C GLU A 322 17.41 3.04 6.32
N LEU A 323 16.24 2.41 6.49
CA LEU A 323 15.19 2.46 5.46
C LEU A 323 14.83 3.91 5.14
N ALA A 324 14.63 4.74 6.17
CA ALA A 324 14.27 6.15 5.99
C ALA A 324 15.36 6.94 5.25
N GLU A 325 16.63 6.77 5.64
CA GLU A 325 17.77 7.43 4.97
C GLU A 325 17.88 7.02 3.49
N LYS A 326 17.81 5.72 3.20
CA LYS A 326 17.92 5.18 1.84
C LYS A 326 16.73 5.58 0.95
N MET A 327 15.52 5.56 1.51
CA MET A 327 14.33 6.05 0.79
C MET A 327 14.40 7.57 0.57
N ALA A 328 14.81 8.37 1.54
CA ALA A 328 14.99 9.82 1.37
C ALA A 328 16.00 10.15 0.26
N ALA A 329 17.11 9.43 0.20
CA ALA A 329 18.11 9.59 -0.87
C ALA A 329 17.50 9.25 -2.26
N LEU A 330 16.74 8.15 -2.37
CA LEU A 330 16.04 7.80 -3.59
C LEU A 330 15.01 8.85 -3.99
N ILE A 331 14.14 9.27 -3.07
CA ILE A 331 13.05 10.22 -3.30
C ILE A 331 13.59 11.57 -3.79
N SER A 332 14.72 12.03 -3.26
CA SER A 332 15.30 13.32 -3.61
C SER A 332 15.60 13.46 -5.11
N SER A 333 15.99 12.38 -5.76
CA SER A 333 16.46 12.36 -7.16
C SER A 333 15.58 11.54 -8.10
N ALA A 334 14.58 10.77 -7.57
CA ALA A 334 13.78 9.85 -8.35
C ALA A 334 12.98 10.53 -9.47
N THR A 335 13.06 9.97 -10.66
CA THR A 335 12.19 10.27 -11.79
C THR A 335 11.64 8.96 -12.37
N PRO A 336 10.38 8.91 -12.84
CA PRO A 336 9.88 7.70 -13.47
C PRO A 336 10.52 7.52 -14.86
N LEU A 337 10.95 6.31 -15.16
CA LEU A 337 11.46 5.98 -16.50
C LEU A 337 10.37 6.20 -17.53
N THR A 338 10.72 6.86 -18.64
CA THR A 338 9.81 7.08 -19.77
C THR A 338 9.95 5.93 -20.75
N LEU A 339 8.85 5.20 -20.99
CA LEU A 339 8.80 4.16 -22.01
C LEU A 339 8.67 4.83 -23.39
N ALA A 340 9.55 4.42 -24.31
CA ALA A 340 9.44 4.82 -25.72
C ALA A 340 8.62 3.74 -26.44
N PHE A 341 7.42 4.09 -26.88
CA PHE A 341 6.63 3.26 -27.79
C PHE A 341 6.92 3.76 -29.20
N HIS A 342 7.51 2.92 -30.02
CA HIS A 342 7.61 3.22 -31.45
C HIS A 342 6.24 2.96 -32.09
N ALA A 343 5.62 4.03 -32.57
CA ALA A 343 4.42 3.97 -33.39
C ALA A 343 4.72 3.29 -34.73
#